data_b66e5d86ad2e731b8b16cabb19d066fa
#
_entry.id   b66e5d86ad2e731b8b16cabb19d066fa
#
_cell.length_a   1.000
_cell.length_b   1.000
_cell.length_c   1.000
_cell.angle_alpha   90.00
_cell.angle_beta   90.00
_cell.angle_gamma   90.00
#
_symmetry.space_group_name_H-M   'P 1'
#
loop_
_entity.id
_entity.type
_entity.pdbx_description
1 polymer ?
#
loop_
_entity_poly.entity_id
_entity_poly.type
_entity_poly.pdbx_seq_one_letter_code
_entity_poly.pdbx_strand_id
1 'polypeptide(L)'
;MKKLIYTAVLGLSLMCGSCTDFLEDQLPQGTISDEQLKNPAYIDNLVISAYAVWITAEDINSSFSMWNYDVRSDDAYKGGNGTEDGDVFHSLDISQGIMTTAWNISDMWQRLYNCISRVNTALQLLEQVDESTYSLKQQRIAEMRFLRAHGHFLLKRLYKKIPFANDANLSPEEYNYLSNTTYNNDEGWQQIADDFQFAYDNLPVKQADKGRPAKAAAAAYLAKTYLYKAYHQDNADSHEVTSLSTEDLVKVVQYTDNAIMSAGGYGLESDFHNNFRPEPQYENGVESLWAMQYSMNDGTNNGNCNWSYGLIVPNIPGVTDGGCDFYKPSQNLVNAFKTDANGHPLLDSFNNTDYNSQSDYADPRLFLTVGMPGFPYEFNKNYMMDQSTTWSRSNGL
;
A
#
# COMPACT_ATOMS: atom_id res chain seq x y z
N MET A 1 -64.37 -42.50 1.47
CA MET A 1 -63.55 -41.47 2.11
C MET A 1 -62.25 -41.99 2.71
N LYS A 2 -62.20 -43.06 3.51
CA LYS A 2 -60.90 -43.57 4.07
C LYS A 2 -59.85 -43.95 3.03
N LYS A 3 -60.20 -44.57 1.90
CA LYS A 3 -59.24 -44.93 0.84
C LYS A 3 -58.66 -43.72 0.12
N LEU A 4 -59.40 -42.64 -0.05
CA LEU A 4 -58.92 -41.39 -0.67
C LEU A 4 -57.92 -40.65 0.23
N ILE A 5 -58.10 -40.71 1.54
CA ILE A 5 -57.16 -40.12 2.54
C ILE A 5 -55.83 -40.83 2.55
N TYR A 6 -55.85 -42.19 2.46
CA TYR A 6 -54.57 -42.95 2.41
C TYR A 6 -53.78 -42.70 1.12
N THR A 7 -54.47 -42.51 0.00
CA THR A 7 -53.80 -42.19 -1.29
C THR A 7 -53.24 -40.77 -1.29
N ALA A 8 -53.93 -39.83 -0.66
CA ALA A 8 -53.44 -38.43 -0.51
C ALA A 8 -52.27 -38.34 0.45
N VAL A 9 -52.26 -39.11 1.55
CA VAL A 9 -51.13 -39.12 2.53
C VAL A 9 -49.91 -39.82 1.93
N LEU A 10 -50.08 -40.90 1.13
CA LEU A 10 -48.99 -41.58 0.42
C LEU A 10 -48.38 -40.72 -0.68
N GLY A 11 -49.21 -39.88 -1.38
CA GLY A 11 -48.74 -38.92 -2.39
C GLY A 11 -47.98 -37.75 -1.79
N LEU A 12 -48.34 -37.27 -0.58
CA LEU A 12 -47.62 -36.19 0.12
C LEU A 12 -46.27 -36.67 0.68
N SER A 13 -46.16 -37.92 1.15
CA SER A 13 -44.91 -38.47 1.69
C SER A 13 -43.85 -38.73 0.60
N LEU A 14 -44.27 -38.90 -0.66
CA LEU A 14 -43.34 -39.07 -1.80
C LEU A 14 -42.83 -37.72 -2.35
N MET A 15 -43.46 -36.60 -2.02
CA MET A 15 -42.99 -35.28 -2.42
C MET A 15 -41.95 -34.67 -1.42
N CYS A 16 -41.85 -35.18 -0.20
CA CYS A 16 -40.90 -34.70 0.82
C CYS A 16 -39.49 -35.34 0.69
N GLY A 17 -39.31 -36.38 -0.11
CA GLY A 17 -38.02 -37.06 -0.27
C GLY A 17 -37.14 -36.57 -1.42
N SER A 18 -37.64 -35.62 -2.24
CA SER A 18 -36.93 -35.22 -3.49
C SER A 18 -36.15 -33.93 -3.41
N CYS A 19 -36.12 -33.26 -2.24
CA CYS A 19 -35.44 -31.96 -2.14
C CYS A 19 -34.12 -31.99 -1.34
N THR A 20 -33.80 -33.09 -0.67
CA THR A 20 -32.57 -33.16 0.13
C THR A 20 -31.32 -33.35 -0.75
N ASP A 21 -31.36 -34.25 -1.71
CA ASP A 21 -30.21 -34.54 -2.57
C ASP A 21 -29.82 -33.32 -3.47
N PHE A 22 -30.81 -32.55 -3.92
CA PHE A 22 -30.53 -31.37 -4.75
C PHE A 22 -29.87 -30.25 -3.98
N LEU A 23 -30.15 -30.11 -2.69
CA LEU A 23 -29.53 -29.07 -1.83
C LEU A 23 -28.19 -29.52 -1.25
N GLU A 24 -27.98 -30.81 -1.07
CA GLU A 24 -26.69 -31.39 -0.61
C GLU A 24 -25.64 -31.36 -1.73
N ASP A 25 -26.04 -31.48 -2.99
CA ASP A 25 -25.15 -31.38 -4.15
C ASP A 25 -24.82 -29.91 -4.55
N GLN A 26 -25.47 -28.92 -3.98
CA GLN A 26 -25.15 -27.53 -4.24
C GLN A 26 -24.05 -27.06 -3.29
N LEU A 27 -22.91 -26.71 -3.85
CA LEU A 27 -21.84 -26.07 -3.08
C LEU A 27 -22.37 -24.77 -2.43
N PRO A 28 -22.08 -24.51 -1.15
CA PRO A 28 -22.42 -23.24 -0.53
C PRO A 28 -21.93 -22.06 -1.36
N GLN A 29 -22.69 -20.98 -1.42
CA GLN A 29 -22.24 -19.77 -2.11
C GLN A 29 -20.88 -19.32 -1.54
N GLY A 30 -19.91 -19.11 -2.42
CA GLY A 30 -18.56 -18.69 -2.03
C GLY A 30 -17.57 -19.84 -1.84
N THR A 31 -17.99 -21.11 -1.95
CA THR A 31 -17.07 -22.25 -2.04
C THR A 31 -16.59 -22.46 -3.48
N ILE A 32 -15.32 -22.81 -3.59
CA ILE A 32 -14.65 -23.11 -4.85
C ILE A 32 -14.66 -24.63 -5.03
N SER A 33 -15.15 -25.10 -6.16
CA SER A 33 -15.17 -26.55 -6.45
C SER A 33 -13.81 -27.05 -6.97
N ASP A 34 -13.54 -28.34 -6.79
CA ASP A 34 -12.37 -29.00 -7.39
C ASP A 34 -12.30 -28.82 -8.91
N GLU A 35 -13.45 -28.71 -9.57
CA GLU A 35 -13.52 -28.48 -11.00
C GLU A 35 -13.07 -27.06 -11.37
N GLN A 36 -13.43 -26.08 -10.56
CA GLN A 36 -12.97 -24.68 -10.74
C GLN A 36 -11.47 -24.57 -10.53
N LEU A 37 -10.89 -25.29 -9.57
CA LEU A 37 -9.43 -25.32 -9.33
C LEU A 37 -8.65 -26.00 -10.46
N LYS A 38 -9.30 -26.74 -11.34
CA LYS A 38 -8.69 -27.31 -12.55
C LYS A 38 -8.73 -26.36 -13.76
N ASN A 39 -9.41 -25.24 -13.64
CA ASN A 39 -9.55 -24.26 -14.73
C ASN A 39 -8.53 -23.12 -14.56
N PRO A 40 -7.50 -23.00 -15.43
CA PRO A 40 -6.50 -21.94 -15.35
C PRO A 40 -7.08 -20.52 -15.30
N ALA A 41 -8.14 -20.25 -16.05
CA ALA A 41 -8.77 -18.93 -16.06
C ALA A 41 -9.41 -18.58 -14.71
N TYR A 42 -9.96 -19.57 -14.00
CA TYR A 42 -10.51 -19.37 -12.66
C TYR A 42 -9.40 -19.11 -11.63
N ILE A 43 -8.28 -19.82 -11.73
CA ILE A 43 -7.11 -19.64 -10.87
C ILE A 43 -6.54 -18.23 -11.05
N ASP A 44 -6.43 -17.75 -12.30
CA ASP A 44 -5.98 -16.36 -12.55
C ASP A 44 -6.95 -15.33 -11.94
N ASN A 45 -8.26 -15.53 -12.05
CA ASN A 45 -9.25 -14.66 -11.42
C ASN A 45 -9.14 -14.63 -9.88
N LEU A 46 -8.85 -15.78 -9.26
CA LEU A 46 -8.60 -15.89 -7.83
C LEU A 46 -7.38 -15.04 -7.43
N VAL A 47 -6.29 -15.16 -8.15
CA VAL A 47 -5.07 -14.36 -7.93
C VAL A 47 -5.37 -12.87 -8.13
N ILE A 48 -6.08 -12.49 -9.20
CA ILE A 48 -6.48 -11.10 -9.45
C ILE A 48 -7.32 -10.56 -8.29
N SER A 49 -8.22 -11.37 -7.72
CA SER A 49 -9.04 -10.95 -6.58
C SER A 49 -8.20 -10.57 -5.34
N ALA A 50 -7.04 -11.23 -5.15
CA ALA A 50 -6.11 -10.89 -4.09
C ALA A 50 -5.35 -9.57 -4.35
N TYR A 51 -5.16 -9.18 -5.62
CA TYR A 51 -4.65 -7.85 -5.96
C TYR A 51 -5.71 -6.77 -5.80
N ALA A 52 -6.96 -7.04 -6.15
CA ALA A 52 -8.03 -6.06 -6.18
C ALA A 52 -8.26 -5.37 -4.82
N VAL A 53 -8.13 -6.09 -3.71
CA VAL A 53 -8.32 -5.53 -2.37
C VAL A 53 -7.29 -4.44 -2.00
N TRP A 54 -6.15 -4.38 -2.70
CA TRP A 54 -5.13 -3.37 -2.46
C TRP A 54 -5.44 -2.03 -3.11
N ILE A 55 -6.35 -1.99 -4.07
CA ILE A 55 -6.63 -0.81 -4.91
C ILE A 55 -8.06 -0.29 -4.76
N THR A 56 -8.93 -0.99 -4.04
CA THR A 56 -10.30 -0.52 -3.85
C THR A 56 -10.35 0.70 -2.93
N ALA A 57 -11.24 1.63 -3.22
CA ALA A 57 -11.42 2.85 -2.43
C ALA A 57 -11.85 2.56 -0.97
N GLU A 58 -12.43 1.39 -0.73
CA GLU A 58 -12.88 0.95 0.59
C GLU A 58 -11.79 0.26 1.40
N ASP A 59 -10.64 -0.05 0.78
CA ASP A 59 -9.55 -0.77 1.40
C ASP A 59 -8.35 0.14 1.72
N ILE A 60 -7.14 -0.41 1.71
CA ILE A 60 -5.90 0.23 2.17
C ILE A 60 -5.58 1.55 1.44
N ASN A 61 -6.05 1.71 0.21
CA ASN A 61 -5.86 2.91 -0.59
C ASN A 61 -7.02 3.90 -0.48
N SER A 62 -7.87 3.75 0.53
CA SER A 62 -8.84 4.77 0.87
C SER A 62 -8.14 6.10 1.15
N SER A 63 -8.89 7.18 1.08
CA SER A 63 -8.44 8.57 1.12
C SER A 63 -7.41 8.94 2.21
N PHE A 64 -7.21 8.07 3.18
CA PHE A 64 -6.48 8.42 4.39
C PHE A 64 -5.23 7.57 4.63
N SER A 65 -4.96 6.57 3.78
CA SER A 65 -3.86 5.65 4.03
C SER A 65 -2.49 6.31 4.01
N MET A 66 -2.24 7.19 3.05
CA MET A 66 -0.95 7.88 2.93
C MET A 66 -0.72 8.90 4.05
N TRP A 67 -1.76 9.48 4.62
CA TRP A 67 -1.65 10.51 5.66
C TRP A 67 -1.18 9.95 7.00
N ASN A 68 -1.37 8.67 7.24
CA ASN A 68 -0.84 8.01 8.42
C ASN A 68 0.70 8.00 8.49
N TYR A 69 1.38 8.29 7.37
CA TYR A 69 2.83 8.33 7.30
C TYR A 69 3.36 9.77 7.34
N ASP A 70 2.92 10.59 6.41
CA ASP A 70 3.61 11.86 6.12
C ASP A 70 3.21 13.00 7.05
N VAL A 71 1.96 13.08 7.49
CA VAL A 71 1.53 14.07 8.50
C VAL A 71 2.15 13.83 9.88
N ARG A 72 2.82 12.70 10.09
CA ARG A 72 3.59 12.40 11.31
C ARG A 72 5.07 12.78 11.19
N SER A 73 5.46 13.29 10.03
CA SER A 73 6.81 13.79 9.76
C SER A 73 6.84 15.32 9.82
N ASP A 74 8.05 15.88 9.73
CA ASP A 74 8.23 17.33 9.65
C ASP A 74 8.01 17.88 8.21
N ASP A 75 7.66 17.03 7.25
CA ASP A 75 7.56 17.39 5.83
C ASP A 75 6.19 17.92 5.43
N ALA A 76 5.13 17.48 6.12
CA ALA A 76 3.77 17.87 5.77
C ALA A 76 2.92 18.22 7.00
N TYR A 77 2.09 19.24 6.83
CA TYR A 77 1.00 19.54 7.76
C TYR A 77 -0.30 18.89 7.30
N LYS A 78 -1.21 18.64 8.21
CA LYS A 78 -2.54 18.13 7.88
C LYS A 78 -3.25 18.96 6.82
N GLY A 79 -3.21 20.28 6.93
CA GLY A 79 -3.95 21.17 6.02
C GLY A 79 -5.47 21.14 6.26
N GLY A 80 -6.25 21.27 5.18
CA GLY A 80 -7.70 21.36 5.25
C GLY A 80 -8.23 22.67 5.83
N ASN A 81 -9.50 22.69 6.25
CA ASN A 81 -10.19 23.90 6.68
C ASN A 81 -10.23 24.07 8.21
N GLY A 82 -9.09 23.86 8.88
CA GLY A 82 -8.95 24.01 10.32
C GLY A 82 -8.78 22.69 11.06
N THR A 83 -8.62 22.75 12.39
CA THR A 83 -8.27 21.60 13.23
C THR A 83 -9.35 20.52 13.26
N GLU A 84 -10.60 20.92 13.17
CA GLU A 84 -11.77 20.03 13.21
C GLU A 84 -12.00 19.29 11.89
N ASP A 85 -11.44 19.79 10.79
CA ASP A 85 -11.51 19.15 9.50
C ASP A 85 -10.47 18.03 9.40
N GLY A 86 -10.87 16.80 9.75
CA GLY A 86 -9.98 15.68 9.92
C GLY A 86 -9.17 15.73 11.22
N ASP A 87 -9.84 15.88 12.35
CA ASP A 87 -9.30 16.00 13.72
C ASP A 87 -8.29 14.90 14.09
N VAL A 88 -8.54 13.67 13.64
CA VAL A 88 -7.63 12.53 13.86
C VAL A 88 -6.28 12.72 13.16
N PHE A 89 -6.25 13.38 12.00
CA PHE A 89 -5.00 13.71 11.30
C PHE A 89 -4.30 14.91 11.94
N HIS A 90 -5.08 15.84 12.50
CA HIS A 90 -4.50 16.91 13.33
C HIS A 90 -3.81 16.33 14.56
N SER A 91 -4.42 15.37 15.23
CA SER A 91 -3.81 14.68 16.36
C SER A 91 -2.48 13.98 16.00
N LEU A 92 -2.41 13.40 14.78
CA LEU A 92 -1.17 12.82 14.26
C LEU A 92 -0.11 13.89 13.95
N ASP A 93 -0.50 14.99 13.31
CA ASP A 93 0.36 16.12 12.95
C ASP A 93 1.06 16.72 14.18
N ILE A 94 0.30 16.98 15.25
CA ILE A 94 0.84 17.54 16.49
C ILE A 94 1.36 16.49 17.48
N SER A 95 1.26 15.20 17.15
CA SER A 95 1.62 14.07 18.01
C SER A 95 0.96 14.09 19.39
N GLN A 96 -0.29 14.56 19.47
CA GLN A 96 -1.04 14.67 20.73
C GLN A 96 -2.46 14.11 20.57
N GLY A 97 -2.97 13.53 21.66
CA GLY A 97 -4.34 13.01 21.69
C GLY A 97 -4.59 11.79 20.78
N ILE A 98 -3.54 11.10 20.36
CA ILE A 98 -3.64 9.90 19.53
C ILE A 98 -4.23 8.77 20.38
N MET A 99 -5.41 8.29 19.99
CA MET A 99 -6.11 7.21 20.68
C MET A 99 -6.06 5.92 19.85
N THR A 100 -5.96 4.79 20.51
CA THR A 100 -6.02 3.46 19.86
C THR A 100 -7.37 3.19 19.19
N THR A 101 -8.40 3.93 19.57
CA THR A 101 -9.74 3.89 18.97
C THR A 101 -9.92 4.89 17.82
N ALA A 102 -8.89 5.66 17.47
CA ALA A 102 -8.96 6.56 16.33
C ALA A 102 -9.23 5.76 15.06
N TRP A 103 -10.29 6.13 14.35
CA TRP A 103 -10.80 5.35 13.22
C TRP A 103 -9.76 5.14 12.11
N ASN A 104 -8.95 6.14 11.79
CA ASN A 104 -7.91 6.05 10.77
C ASN A 104 -6.82 5.02 11.12
N ILE A 105 -6.49 4.87 12.40
CA ILE A 105 -5.48 3.91 12.88
C ILE A 105 -6.08 2.49 12.87
N SER A 106 -7.28 2.31 13.43
CA SER A 106 -7.94 1.00 13.46
C SER A 106 -8.33 0.53 12.06
N ASP A 107 -8.76 1.43 11.19
CA ASP A 107 -9.13 1.13 9.81
C ASP A 107 -7.93 0.62 9.00
N MET A 108 -6.78 1.28 9.09
CA MET A 108 -5.55 0.83 8.44
C MET A 108 -5.13 -0.56 8.90
N TRP A 109 -5.24 -0.86 10.20
CA TRP A 109 -4.99 -2.20 10.74
C TRP A 109 -5.92 -3.25 10.12
N GLN A 110 -7.22 -3.01 10.16
CA GLN A 110 -8.22 -3.94 9.65
C GLN A 110 -8.07 -4.17 8.14
N ARG A 111 -7.83 -3.13 7.37
CA ARG A 111 -7.68 -3.21 5.91
C ARG A 111 -6.43 -3.98 5.51
N LEU A 112 -5.30 -3.76 6.17
CA LEU A 112 -4.08 -4.51 5.90
C LEU A 112 -4.24 -6.00 6.22
N TYR A 113 -4.89 -6.35 7.33
CA TYR A 113 -5.19 -7.76 7.64
C TYR A 113 -6.23 -8.36 6.69
N ASN A 114 -7.17 -7.58 6.19
CA ASN A 114 -8.08 -8.04 5.14
C ASN A 114 -7.32 -8.37 3.85
N CYS A 115 -6.37 -7.52 3.43
CA CYS A 115 -5.49 -7.81 2.30
C CYS A 115 -4.70 -9.11 2.52
N ILE A 116 -4.08 -9.27 3.69
CA ILE A 116 -3.32 -10.49 4.04
C ILE A 116 -4.22 -11.72 4.02
N SER A 117 -5.43 -11.64 4.57
CA SER A 117 -6.40 -12.74 4.57
C SER A 117 -6.78 -13.17 3.14
N ARG A 118 -7.03 -12.22 2.24
CA ARG A 118 -7.33 -12.52 0.83
C ARG A 118 -6.15 -13.18 0.12
N VAL A 119 -4.95 -12.71 0.40
CA VAL A 119 -3.71 -13.30 -0.12
C VAL A 119 -3.54 -14.73 0.41
N ASN A 120 -3.77 -14.98 1.70
CA ASN A 120 -3.69 -16.31 2.29
C ASN A 120 -4.73 -17.27 1.70
N THR A 121 -5.97 -16.79 1.46
CA THR A 121 -6.98 -17.60 0.74
C THR A 121 -6.48 -18.00 -0.65
N ALA A 122 -5.86 -17.09 -1.39
CA ALA A 122 -5.29 -17.41 -2.70
C ALA A 122 -4.12 -18.40 -2.58
N LEU A 123 -3.24 -18.26 -1.58
CA LEU A 123 -2.16 -19.21 -1.32
C LEU A 123 -2.68 -20.61 -1.01
N GLN A 124 -3.65 -20.72 -0.09
CA GLN A 124 -4.27 -22.01 0.28
C GLN A 124 -4.86 -22.73 -0.94
N LEU A 125 -5.53 -22.00 -1.80
CA LEU A 125 -6.12 -22.58 -3.00
C LEU A 125 -5.07 -22.93 -4.07
N LEU A 126 -4.04 -22.09 -4.25
CA LEU A 126 -2.93 -22.38 -5.15
C LEU A 126 -2.16 -23.64 -4.73
N GLU A 127 -2.01 -23.91 -3.44
CA GLU A 127 -1.38 -25.14 -2.96
C GLU A 127 -2.10 -26.41 -3.44
N GLN A 128 -3.44 -26.37 -3.58
CA GLN A 128 -4.27 -27.47 -4.04
C GLN A 128 -4.26 -27.67 -5.57
N VAL A 129 -3.78 -26.69 -6.32
CA VAL A 129 -3.70 -26.76 -7.79
C VAL A 129 -2.58 -27.70 -8.22
N ASP A 130 -2.84 -28.58 -9.20
CA ASP A 130 -1.80 -29.41 -9.80
C ASP A 130 -0.92 -28.58 -10.73
N GLU A 131 0.41 -28.70 -10.60
CA GLU A 131 1.37 -27.98 -11.47
C GLU A 131 1.23 -28.34 -12.94
N SER A 132 0.80 -29.56 -13.26
CA SER A 132 0.54 -30.00 -14.64
C SER A 132 -0.65 -29.26 -15.25
N THR A 133 -1.60 -28.82 -14.42
CA THR A 133 -2.77 -28.06 -14.84
C THR A 133 -2.47 -26.57 -15.00
N TYR A 134 -1.59 -26.03 -14.15
CA TYR A 134 -1.30 -24.60 -14.12
C TYR A 134 0.20 -24.31 -13.96
N SER A 135 0.88 -24.15 -15.09
CA SER A 135 2.33 -23.96 -15.15
C SER A 135 2.84 -22.70 -14.45
N LEU A 136 1.98 -21.71 -14.20
CA LEU A 136 2.32 -20.49 -13.49
C LEU A 136 2.16 -20.59 -11.96
N LYS A 137 1.82 -21.77 -11.42
CA LYS A 137 1.55 -21.97 -10.00
C LYS A 137 2.62 -21.37 -9.10
N GLN A 138 3.88 -21.73 -9.29
CA GLN A 138 4.98 -21.24 -8.44
C GLN A 138 5.17 -19.73 -8.54
N GLN A 139 5.03 -19.17 -9.74
CA GLN A 139 5.10 -17.73 -9.94
C GLN A 139 3.97 -17.01 -9.21
N ARG A 140 2.73 -17.54 -9.26
CA ARG A 140 1.58 -16.95 -8.54
C ARG A 140 1.71 -17.08 -7.02
N ILE A 141 2.24 -18.19 -6.51
CA ILE A 141 2.59 -18.32 -5.09
C ILE A 141 3.63 -17.24 -4.70
N ALA A 142 4.63 -17.00 -5.52
CA ALA A 142 5.65 -15.98 -5.27
C ALA A 142 5.05 -14.56 -5.25
N GLU A 143 4.12 -14.26 -6.16
CA GLU A 143 3.37 -13.01 -6.16
C GLU A 143 2.55 -12.84 -4.87
N MET A 144 1.84 -13.88 -4.44
CA MET A 144 1.04 -13.84 -3.21
C MET A 144 1.92 -13.67 -1.96
N ARG A 145 3.05 -14.37 -1.88
CA ARG A 145 4.00 -14.17 -0.79
C ARG A 145 4.60 -12.76 -0.78
N PHE A 146 4.87 -12.18 -1.94
CA PHE A 146 5.27 -10.78 -2.05
C PHE A 146 4.20 -9.83 -1.46
N LEU A 147 2.93 -10.01 -1.82
CA LEU A 147 1.84 -9.18 -1.31
C LEU A 147 1.63 -9.38 0.21
N ARG A 148 1.76 -10.59 0.72
CA ARG A 148 1.68 -10.88 2.16
C ARG A 148 2.81 -10.18 2.93
N ALA A 149 4.03 -10.28 2.43
CA ALA A 149 5.18 -9.57 2.99
C ALA A 149 4.97 -8.05 2.98
N HIS A 150 4.43 -7.52 1.88
CA HIS A 150 4.10 -6.09 1.76
C HIS A 150 3.09 -5.66 2.84
N GLY A 151 2.04 -6.44 3.06
CA GLY A 151 1.06 -6.17 4.12
C GLY A 151 1.67 -6.16 5.51
N HIS A 152 2.44 -7.19 5.86
CA HIS A 152 3.14 -7.25 7.14
C HIS A 152 4.20 -6.15 7.28
N PHE A 153 4.89 -5.77 6.21
CA PHE A 153 5.85 -4.66 6.22
C PHE A 153 5.17 -3.34 6.59
N LEU A 154 4.03 -3.02 5.96
CA LEU A 154 3.27 -1.81 6.27
C LEU A 154 2.75 -1.83 7.71
N LEU A 155 2.18 -2.95 8.15
CA LEU A 155 1.72 -3.14 9.54
C LEU A 155 2.86 -2.93 10.53
N LYS A 156 3.99 -3.62 10.34
CA LYS A 156 5.10 -3.57 11.29
C LYS A 156 5.73 -2.18 11.38
N ARG A 157 5.80 -1.46 10.25
CA ARG A 157 6.28 -0.07 10.23
C ARG A 157 5.38 0.87 11.03
N LEU A 158 4.05 0.66 10.99
CA LEU A 158 3.09 1.51 11.71
C LEU A 158 2.90 1.12 13.18
N TYR A 159 2.84 -0.19 13.47
CA TYR A 159 2.38 -0.69 14.77
C TYR A 159 3.47 -1.42 15.56
N LYS A 160 4.66 -1.59 15.02
CA LYS A 160 5.83 -2.27 15.61
C LYS A 160 5.58 -3.72 16.01
N LYS A 161 4.64 -3.98 16.93
CA LYS A 161 4.26 -5.33 17.41
C LYS A 161 2.98 -5.79 16.71
N ILE A 162 3.10 -6.77 15.84
CA ILE A 162 1.98 -7.26 15.04
C ILE A 162 1.87 -8.80 15.12
N PRO A 163 0.66 -9.36 15.06
CA PRO A 163 0.47 -10.77 14.77
C PRO A 163 0.90 -11.10 13.32
N PHE A 164 1.59 -12.21 13.13
CA PHE A 164 1.99 -12.66 11.79
C PHE A 164 1.09 -13.78 11.30
N ALA A 165 0.35 -13.54 10.23
CA ALA A 165 -0.50 -14.51 9.58
C ALA A 165 0.24 -15.18 8.40
N ASN A 166 1.34 -15.89 8.71
CA ASN A 166 2.23 -16.50 7.71
C ASN A 166 1.78 -17.90 7.27
N ASP A 167 0.91 -18.56 8.03
CA ASP A 167 0.28 -19.82 7.62
C ASP A 167 -1.03 -19.52 6.87
N ALA A 168 -1.09 -19.93 5.62
CA ALA A 168 -2.27 -19.76 4.78
C ALA A 168 -3.42 -20.71 5.18
N ASN A 169 -3.13 -21.76 5.96
CA ASN A 169 -4.08 -22.80 6.36
C ASN A 169 -4.71 -22.55 7.72
N LEU A 170 -4.45 -21.41 8.36
CA LEU A 170 -5.09 -21.06 9.64
C LEU A 170 -6.61 -21.03 9.50
N SER A 171 -7.29 -21.73 10.39
CA SER A 171 -8.73 -21.58 10.56
C SER A 171 -9.09 -20.17 11.08
N PRO A 172 -10.33 -19.70 10.90
CA PRO A 172 -10.77 -18.42 11.46
C PRO A 172 -10.59 -18.32 12.98
N GLU A 173 -10.69 -19.45 13.69
CA GLU A 173 -10.46 -19.51 15.12
C GLU A 173 -8.98 -19.29 15.46
N GLU A 174 -8.09 -20.02 14.82
CA GLU A 174 -6.63 -19.86 15.02
C GLU A 174 -6.16 -18.46 14.67
N TYR A 175 -6.73 -17.85 13.62
CA TYR A 175 -6.43 -16.48 13.22
C TYR A 175 -6.71 -15.47 14.36
N ASN A 176 -7.78 -15.67 15.11
CA ASN A 176 -8.17 -14.81 16.25
C ASN A 176 -7.24 -14.97 17.47
N TYR A 177 -6.45 -16.04 17.54
CA TYR A 177 -5.50 -16.29 18.62
C TYR A 177 -4.05 -15.93 18.28
N LEU A 178 -3.79 -15.39 17.10
CA LEU A 178 -2.45 -14.91 16.75
C LEU A 178 -1.99 -13.81 17.71
N SER A 179 -0.82 -14.01 18.30
CA SER A 179 -0.25 -13.04 19.24
C SER A 179 0.71 -12.08 18.56
N ASN A 180 0.65 -10.81 18.95
CA ASN A 180 1.62 -9.79 18.54
C ASN A 180 2.95 -9.86 19.32
N THR A 181 3.09 -10.82 20.24
CA THR A 181 4.29 -11.06 21.03
C THR A 181 4.99 -12.39 20.69
N THR A 182 4.53 -13.09 19.64
CA THR A 182 5.14 -14.34 19.18
C THR A 182 6.58 -14.15 18.75
N TYR A 183 6.88 -13.03 18.10
CA TYR A 183 8.20 -12.70 17.60
C TYR A 183 8.72 -11.41 18.24
N ASN A 184 10.01 -11.37 18.56
CA ASN A 184 10.69 -10.12 18.89
C ASN A 184 10.80 -9.21 17.65
N ASN A 185 11.42 -8.03 17.81
CA ASN A 185 11.48 -7.04 16.70
C ASN A 185 12.20 -7.61 15.47
N ASP A 186 13.36 -8.22 15.65
CA ASP A 186 14.21 -8.70 14.56
C ASP A 186 13.66 -9.98 13.92
N GLU A 187 13.11 -10.88 14.74
CA GLU A 187 12.39 -12.06 14.24
C GLU A 187 11.19 -11.66 13.38
N GLY A 188 10.45 -10.63 13.78
CA GLY A 188 9.33 -10.11 12.98
C GLY A 188 9.79 -9.55 11.64
N TRP A 189 10.91 -8.82 11.59
CA TRP A 189 11.50 -8.39 10.31
C TRP A 189 11.99 -9.57 9.47
N GLN A 190 12.50 -10.62 10.11
CA GLN A 190 12.91 -11.83 9.41
C GLN A 190 11.72 -12.55 8.76
N GLN A 191 10.57 -12.65 9.45
CA GLN A 191 9.35 -13.21 8.85
C GLN A 191 8.95 -12.50 7.54
N ILE A 192 9.09 -11.20 7.50
CA ILE A 192 8.83 -10.39 6.30
C ILE A 192 9.89 -10.68 5.22
N ALA A 193 11.16 -10.72 5.62
CA ALA A 193 12.26 -11.03 4.71
C ALA A 193 12.12 -12.42 4.07
N ASP A 194 11.67 -13.43 4.80
CA ASP A 194 11.50 -14.80 4.30
C ASP A 194 10.45 -14.89 3.18
N ASP A 195 9.36 -14.15 3.27
CA ASP A 195 8.36 -14.08 2.21
C ASP A 195 8.88 -13.30 0.99
N PHE A 196 9.57 -12.19 1.19
CA PHE A 196 10.21 -11.46 0.08
C PHE A 196 11.36 -12.26 -0.56
N GLN A 197 12.11 -13.06 0.24
CA GLN A 197 13.15 -13.93 -0.29
C GLN A 197 12.56 -15.00 -1.20
N PHE A 198 11.50 -15.66 -0.76
CA PHE A 198 10.80 -16.61 -1.61
C PHE A 198 10.31 -15.96 -2.92
N ALA A 199 9.77 -14.75 -2.82
CA ALA A 199 9.35 -13.99 -4.00
C ALA A 199 10.56 -13.68 -4.92
N TYR A 200 11.67 -13.23 -4.37
CA TYR A 200 12.90 -12.97 -5.12
C TYR A 200 13.40 -14.21 -5.86
N ASP A 201 13.35 -15.37 -5.25
CA ASP A 201 13.85 -16.62 -5.83
C ASP A 201 12.96 -17.14 -6.96
N ASN A 202 11.64 -16.89 -6.89
CA ASN A 202 10.65 -17.51 -7.77
C ASN A 202 9.95 -16.54 -8.74
N LEU A 203 10.08 -15.23 -8.57
CA LEU A 203 9.51 -14.26 -9.52
C LEU A 203 10.38 -14.15 -10.78
N PRO A 204 9.73 -13.93 -11.95
CA PRO A 204 10.46 -13.68 -13.19
C PRO A 204 11.17 -12.33 -13.15
N VAL A 205 12.19 -12.19 -13.99
CA VAL A 205 12.94 -10.93 -14.18
C VAL A 205 12.01 -9.79 -14.64
N LYS A 206 11.00 -10.13 -15.45
CA LYS A 206 10.01 -9.18 -15.96
C LYS A 206 8.64 -9.85 -16.02
N GLN A 207 7.62 -9.12 -15.63
CA GLN A 207 6.24 -9.54 -15.75
C GLN A 207 5.64 -9.08 -17.09
N ALA A 208 4.68 -9.84 -17.61
CA ALA A 208 3.90 -9.43 -18.77
C ALA A 208 2.88 -8.35 -18.41
N ASP A 209 2.20 -8.52 -17.27
CA ASP A 209 1.17 -7.60 -16.78
C ASP A 209 1.78 -6.53 -15.89
N LYS A 210 1.40 -5.29 -16.10
CA LYS A 210 1.70 -4.18 -15.19
C LYS A 210 1.01 -4.43 -13.84
N GLY A 211 1.63 -3.95 -12.76
CA GLY A 211 1.11 -4.14 -11.41
C GLY A 211 1.49 -5.47 -10.75
N ARG A 212 2.01 -6.45 -11.49
CA ARG A 212 2.57 -7.66 -10.91
C ARG A 212 4.05 -7.45 -10.52
N PRO A 213 4.46 -7.84 -9.29
CA PRO A 213 5.84 -7.68 -8.87
C PRO A 213 6.79 -8.59 -9.68
N ALA A 214 7.90 -8.03 -10.11
CA ALA A 214 9.01 -8.78 -10.71
C ALA A 214 10.13 -8.99 -9.69
N LYS A 215 11.16 -9.75 -10.05
CA LYS A 215 12.32 -10.06 -9.19
C LYS A 215 12.96 -8.81 -8.60
N ALA A 216 13.09 -7.71 -9.38
CA ALA A 216 13.66 -6.45 -8.92
C ALA A 216 12.85 -5.80 -7.79
N ALA A 217 11.52 -5.88 -7.84
CA ALA A 217 10.66 -5.38 -6.77
C ALA A 217 10.88 -6.14 -5.46
N ALA A 218 11.01 -7.48 -5.54
CA ALA A 218 11.31 -8.30 -4.37
C ALA A 218 12.70 -7.99 -3.79
N ALA A 219 13.71 -7.78 -4.64
CA ALA A 219 15.05 -7.37 -4.21
C ALA A 219 15.01 -6.01 -3.50
N ALA A 220 14.32 -5.02 -4.04
CA ALA A 220 14.21 -3.70 -3.43
C ALA A 220 13.52 -3.75 -2.05
N TYR A 221 12.46 -4.58 -1.92
CA TYR A 221 11.79 -4.78 -0.63
C TYR A 221 12.64 -5.58 0.37
N LEU A 222 13.46 -6.54 -0.09
CA LEU A 222 14.45 -7.20 0.77
C LEU A 222 15.46 -6.20 1.30
N ALA A 223 16.04 -5.36 0.43
CA ALA A 223 16.95 -4.30 0.86
C ALA A 223 16.29 -3.41 1.93
N LYS A 224 15.07 -2.96 1.68
CA LYS A 224 14.31 -2.13 2.62
C LYS A 224 14.03 -2.86 3.95
N THR A 225 13.67 -4.13 3.90
CA THR A 225 13.38 -4.94 5.09
C THR A 225 14.63 -5.15 5.94
N TYR A 226 15.76 -5.48 5.31
CA TYR A 226 17.04 -5.61 6.01
C TYR A 226 17.55 -4.27 6.55
N LEU A 227 17.24 -3.15 5.90
CA LEU A 227 17.57 -1.83 6.44
C LEU A 227 16.84 -1.58 7.78
N TYR A 228 15.53 -1.85 7.84
CA TYR A 228 14.80 -1.76 9.10
C TYR A 228 15.31 -2.75 10.16
N LYS A 229 15.64 -3.98 9.76
CA LYS A 229 16.17 -5.01 10.66
C LYS A 229 17.55 -4.65 11.20
N ALA A 230 18.40 -4.01 10.40
CA ALA A 230 19.76 -3.63 10.80
C ALA A 230 19.81 -2.65 11.97
N TYR A 231 18.74 -1.90 12.20
CA TYR A 231 18.60 -0.97 13.31
C TYR A 231 17.93 -1.69 14.49
N HIS A 232 18.74 -2.39 15.32
CA HIS A 232 18.23 -3.18 16.43
C HIS A 232 17.51 -2.32 17.48
N GLN A 233 16.35 -2.77 17.87
CA GLN A 233 15.51 -2.16 18.93
C GLN A 233 15.19 -3.25 19.97
N ASP A 234 16.15 -3.52 20.85
CA ASP A 234 16.10 -4.62 21.82
C ASP A 234 15.02 -4.41 22.89
N ASN A 235 14.72 -3.16 23.21
CA ASN A 235 13.60 -2.85 24.10
C ASN A 235 12.28 -2.85 23.31
N ALA A 236 11.40 -3.78 23.64
CA ALA A 236 10.10 -3.92 22.99
C ALA A 236 9.17 -2.70 23.16
N ASP A 237 9.38 -1.90 24.19
CA ASP A 237 8.53 -0.76 24.55
C ASP A 237 9.18 0.59 24.17
N SER A 238 10.38 0.56 23.57
CA SER A 238 11.13 1.74 23.11
C SER A 238 11.35 1.68 21.60
N HIS A 239 11.50 2.83 20.97
CA HIS A 239 11.98 2.97 19.58
C HIS A 239 13.48 3.29 19.51
N GLU A 240 14.18 3.23 20.64
CA GLU A 240 15.61 3.49 20.71
C GLU A 240 16.38 2.41 19.94
N VAL A 241 17.30 2.84 19.07
CA VAL A 241 18.23 1.98 18.37
C VAL A 241 19.42 1.71 19.28
N THR A 242 19.60 0.45 19.65
CA THR A 242 20.65 0.03 20.59
C THR A 242 21.96 -0.34 19.90
N SER A 243 21.88 -0.84 18.67
CA SER A 243 23.03 -1.23 17.85
C SER A 243 22.66 -1.32 16.37
N LEU A 244 23.70 -1.40 15.52
CA LEU A 244 23.56 -1.59 14.07
C LEU A 244 24.15 -2.94 13.67
N SER A 245 23.41 -3.72 12.89
CA SER A 245 23.87 -4.98 12.30
C SER A 245 24.63 -4.74 10.99
N THR A 246 25.94 -4.87 11.01
CA THR A 246 26.73 -4.81 9.77
C THR A 246 26.36 -5.93 8.80
N GLU A 247 26.00 -7.11 9.28
CA GLU A 247 25.58 -8.23 8.44
C GLU A 247 24.32 -7.88 7.64
N ASP A 248 23.31 -7.31 8.29
CA ASP A 248 22.08 -6.92 7.60
C ASP A 248 22.31 -5.73 6.67
N LEU A 249 23.19 -4.78 7.02
CA LEU A 249 23.59 -3.68 6.13
C LEU A 249 24.31 -4.18 4.86
N VAL A 250 25.11 -5.24 4.94
CA VAL A 250 25.71 -5.88 3.75
C VAL A 250 24.60 -6.45 2.85
N LYS A 251 23.56 -7.07 3.42
CA LYS A 251 22.39 -7.55 2.64
C LYS A 251 21.63 -6.39 1.99
N VAL A 252 21.53 -5.25 2.67
CA VAL A 252 20.94 -4.03 2.06
C VAL A 252 21.64 -3.68 0.76
N VAL A 253 22.99 -3.56 0.80
CA VAL A 253 23.78 -3.24 -0.40
C VAL A 253 23.58 -4.30 -1.47
N GLN A 254 23.71 -5.58 -1.11
CA GLN A 254 23.56 -6.70 -2.05
C GLN A 254 22.21 -6.68 -2.78
N TYR A 255 21.09 -6.52 -2.04
CA TYR A 255 19.76 -6.55 -2.65
C TYR A 255 19.44 -5.25 -3.40
N THR A 256 20.01 -4.11 -2.99
CA THR A 256 19.91 -2.87 -3.76
C THR A 256 20.63 -3.03 -5.11
N ASP A 257 21.85 -3.57 -5.13
CA ASP A 257 22.58 -3.86 -6.36
C ASP A 257 21.80 -4.85 -7.25
N ASN A 258 21.26 -5.92 -6.66
CA ASN A 258 20.43 -6.90 -7.39
C ASN A 258 19.17 -6.26 -8.02
N ALA A 259 18.54 -5.30 -7.37
CA ALA A 259 17.40 -4.58 -7.92
C ALA A 259 17.80 -3.69 -9.09
N ILE A 260 18.87 -2.89 -8.92
CA ILE A 260 19.37 -1.95 -9.92
C ILE A 260 19.93 -2.69 -11.13
N MET A 261 20.75 -3.73 -10.92
CA MET A 261 21.43 -4.48 -11.96
C MET A 261 20.56 -5.59 -12.58
N SER A 262 19.28 -5.67 -12.20
CA SER A 262 18.40 -6.68 -12.75
C SER A 262 18.22 -6.50 -14.26
N ALA A 263 18.11 -7.62 -14.99
CA ALA A 263 17.86 -7.61 -16.44
C ALA A 263 16.46 -7.08 -16.84
N GLY A 264 15.69 -6.54 -15.88
CA GLY A 264 14.34 -5.99 -16.11
C GLY A 264 14.30 -4.70 -16.92
N GLY A 265 15.45 -4.04 -17.12
CA GLY A 265 15.56 -2.80 -17.88
C GLY A 265 15.17 -1.56 -17.06
N TYR A 266 15.37 -1.61 -15.75
CA TYR A 266 15.15 -0.48 -14.85
C TYR A 266 16.33 0.52 -14.89
N GLY A 267 16.06 1.76 -14.58
CA GLY A 267 17.04 2.83 -14.56
C GLY A 267 16.43 4.14 -14.07
N LEU A 268 17.20 5.20 -14.08
CA LEU A 268 16.68 6.53 -13.78
C LEU A 268 16.00 7.14 -15.02
N GLU A 269 14.92 7.88 -14.81
CA GLU A 269 14.34 8.71 -15.86
C GLU A 269 15.34 9.79 -16.31
N SER A 270 15.34 10.08 -17.59
CA SER A 270 16.19 11.15 -18.13
C SER A 270 15.77 12.55 -17.65
N ASP A 271 14.50 12.70 -17.32
CA ASP A 271 13.91 13.86 -16.66
C ASP A 271 13.14 13.37 -15.44
N PHE A 272 13.55 13.80 -14.26
CA PHE A 272 12.91 13.46 -12.97
C PHE A 272 11.39 13.72 -12.98
N HIS A 273 10.94 14.76 -13.67
CA HIS A 273 9.54 15.12 -13.77
C HIS A 273 8.68 14.02 -14.42
N ASN A 274 9.24 13.20 -15.30
CA ASN A 274 8.51 12.11 -15.97
C ASN A 274 7.91 11.08 -14.97
N ASN A 275 8.52 10.92 -13.78
CA ASN A 275 7.97 10.05 -12.74
C ASN A 275 6.61 10.51 -12.17
N PHE A 276 6.24 11.76 -12.40
CA PHE A 276 5.04 12.38 -11.80
C PHE A 276 4.05 12.92 -12.83
N ARG A 277 4.34 12.75 -14.11
CA ARG A 277 3.48 13.24 -15.19
C ARG A 277 2.27 12.32 -15.37
N PRO A 278 1.06 12.91 -15.57
CA PRO A 278 -0.19 12.15 -15.68
C PRO A 278 -0.44 11.53 -17.06
N GLU A 279 0.37 11.86 -18.07
CA GLU A 279 0.13 11.35 -19.42
C GLU A 279 0.53 9.87 -19.52
N PRO A 280 -0.26 9.03 -20.23
CA PRO A 280 -0.11 7.58 -20.26
C PRO A 280 1.29 7.06 -20.67
N GLN A 281 2.04 7.82 -21.48
CA GLN A 281 3.39 7.43 -21.90
C GLN A 281 4.42 7.44 -20.76
N TYR A 282 4.14 8.12 -19.64
CA TYR A 282 5.00 8.19 -18.47
C TYR A 282 4.59 7.21 -17.37
N GLU A 283 3.43 6.54 -17.52
CA GLU A 283 3.00 5.53 -16.57
C GLU A 283 3.92 4.32 -16.57
N ASN A 284 4.28 3.85 -15.37
CA ASN A 284 5.18 2.72 -15.20
C ASN A 284 6.50 2.88 -15.94
N GLY A 285 7.11 4.06 -15.84
CA GLY A 285 8.42 4.39 -16.41
C GLY A 285 9.55 3.51 -15.89
N VAL A 286 10.76 3.78 -16.37
CA VAL A 286 11.94 2.95 -16.10
C VAL A 286 12.34 2.90 -14.63
N GLU A 287 11.95 3.87 -13.81
CA GLU A 287 12.18 3.87 -12.35
C GLU A 287 11.14 3.05 -11.58
N SER A 288 9.98 2.73 -12.19
CA SER A 288 8.89 2.02 -11.52
C SER A 288 9.20 0.54 -11.40
N LEU A 289 9.67 0.09 -10.24
CA LEU A 289 9.92 -1.31 -9.95
C LEU A 289 8.62 -2.12 -9.76
N TRP A 290 7.65 -1.50 -9.10
CA TRP A 290 6.32 -2.06 -8.87
C TRP A 290 5.37 -0.95 -8.45
N ALA A 291 4.17 -0.94 -9.00
CA ALA A 291 3.13 0.04 -8.69
C ALA A 291 1.75 -0.61 -8.69
N MET A 292 0.90 -0.20 -7.76
CA MET A 292 -0.53 -0.49 -7.81
C MET A 292 -1.13 0.22 -9.01
N GLN A 293 -1.93 -0.51 -9.80
CA GLN A 293 -2.53 0.04 -11.00
C GLN A 293 -3.93 0.56 -10.69
N TYR A 294 -4.12 1.86 -10.84
CA TYR A 294 -5.42 2.52 -10.72
C TYR A 294 -6.06 2.67 -12.10
N SER A 295 -7.38 2.83 -12.13
CA SER A 295 -8.11 3.03 -13.37
C SER A 295 -9.16 4.13 -13.22
N MET A 296 -9.45 4.81 -14.33
CA MET A 296 -10.57 5.74 -14.46
C MET A 296 -11.49 5.26 -15.56
N ASN A 297 -12.79 5.52 -15.41
CA ASN A 297 -13.80 5.20 -16.43
C ASN A 297 -13.80 3.71 -16.85
N ASP A 298 -13.56 2.82 -15.91
CA ASP A 298 -13.47 1.37 -16.12
C ASP A 298 -14.82 0.64 -16.10
N GLY A 299 -15.91 1.39 -16.02
CA GLY A 299 -17.28 0.87 -15.98
C GLY A 299 -17.79 0.59 -14.56
N THR A 300 -16.98 0.79 -13.52
CA THR A 300 -17.43 0.79 -12.13
C THR A 300 -17.94 2.16 -11.71
N ASN A 301 -18.77 2.23 -10.66
CA ASN A 301 -19.36 3.50 -10.21
C ASN A 301 -18.33 4.50 -9.68
N ASN A 302 -17.21 4.02 -9.14
CA ASN A 302 -16.21 4.85 -8.48
C ASN A 302 -14.85 4.80 -9.17
N GLY A 303 -14.65 3.95 -10.19
CA GLY A 303 -13.34 3.63 -10.72
C GLY A 303 -12.43 3.02 -9.62
N ASN A 304 -11.29 2.50 -10.02
CA ASN A 304 -10.23 2.14 -9.08
C ASN A 304 -9.28 3.32 -8.96
N CYS A 305 -9.63 4.33 -8.17
CA CYS A 305 -8.82 5.52 -8.00
C CYS A 305 -8.45 5.75 -6.53
N ASN A 306 -7.29 6.36 -6.32
CA ASN A 306 -6.89 6.79 -5.00
C ASN A 306 -7.48 8.17 -4.69
N TRP A 307 -8.55 8.20 -3.93
CA TRP A 307 -9.25 9.42 -3.53
C TRP A 307 -8.38 10.37 -2.68
N SER A 308 -7.29 9.90 -2.08
CA SER A 308 -6.36 10.75 -1.33
C SER A 308 -5.83 11.91 -2.18
N TYR A 309 -5.57 11.67 -3.46
CA TYR A 309 -5.06 12.72 -4.36
C TYR A 309 -6.05 13.85 -4.57
N GLY A 310 -7.35 13.56 -4.62
CA GLY A 310 -8.38 14.60 -4.71
C GLY A 310 -8.41 15.51 -3.47
N LEU A 311 -8.06 14.97 -2.31
CA LEU A 311 -8.05 15.74 -1.07
C LEU A 311 -6.85 16.68 -0.94
N ILE A 312 -5.70 16.32 -1.51
CA ILE A 312 -4.45 17.12 -1.41
C ILE A 312 -4.37 18.24 -2.44
N VAL A 313 -5.21 18.21 -3.47
CA VAL A 313 -5.24 19.28 -4.47
C VAL A 313 -5.63 20.61 -3.81
N PRO A 314 -4.88 21.70 -4.02
CA PRO A 314 -5.25 23.00 -3.48
C PRO A 314 -6.58 23.48 -4.07
N ASN A 315 -7.42 24.09 -3.24
CA ASN A 315 -8.68 24.68 -3.70
C ASN A 315 -8.40 26.07 -4.28
N ILE A 316 -8.16 26.14 -5.59
CA ILE A 316 -7.89 27.39 -6.32
C ILE A 316 -9.08 27.64 -7.27
N PRO A 317 -9.98 28.61 -6.95
CA PRO A 317 -11.18 28.86 -7.77
C PRO A 317 -10.85 29.10 -9.24
N GLY A 318 -11.51 28.38 -10.14
CA GLY A 318 -11.31 28.47 -11.59
C GLY A 318 -10.01 27.82 -12.11
N VAL A 319 -9.23 27.18 -11.25
CA VAL A 319 -7.99 26.46 -11.61
C VAL A 319 -8.06 25.00 -11.15
N THR A 320 -8.39 24.76 -9.88
CA THR A 320 -8.54 23.43 -9.28
C THR A 320 -9.85 23.36 -8.53
N ASP A 321 -10.96 23.30 -9.25
CA ASP A 321 -12.28 23.23 -8.62
C ASP A 321 -12.45 21.90 -7.89
N GLY A 322 -12.69 21.96 -6.57
CA GLY A 322 -13.01 20.81 -5.72
C GLY A 322 -11.84 20.22 -4.95
N GLY A 323 -10.67 20.84 -4.91
CA GLY A 323 -9.59 20.45 -4.00
C GLY A 323 -9.95 20.75 -2.54
N CYS A 324 -9.49 19.90 -1.61
CA CYS A 324 -9.77 20.04 -0.18
C CYS A 324 -8.62 20.64 0.60
N ASP A 325 -7.50 20.92 -0.06
CA ASP A 325 -6.37 21.68 0.50
C ASP A 325 -5.68 21.01 1.72
N PHE A 326 -5.77 19.71 1.83
CA PHE A 326 -5.07 18.94 2.85
C PHE A 326 -3.60 18.72 2.48
N TYR A 327 -2.82 18.17 3.41
CA TYR A 327 -1.46 17.71 3.18
C TYR A 327 -0.53 18.80 2.67
N LYS A 328 -0.49 19.90 3.39
CA LYS A 328 0.34 21.07 3.03
C LYS A 328 1.82 20.80 3.27
N PRO A 329 2.70 21.18 2.35
CA PRO A 329 4.14 21.13 2.58
C PRO A 329 4.54 22.02 3.73
N SER A 330 5.45 21.55 4.58
CA SER A 330 5.99 22.34 5.68
C SER A 330 7.09 23.27 5.20
N GLN A 331 7.41 24.29 6.01
CA GLN A 331 8.59 25.12 5.79
C GLN A 331 9.88 24.28 5.91
N ASN A 332 9.90 23.28 6.78
CA ASN A 332 11.02 22.34 6.92
C ASN A 332 11.30 21.60 5.60
N LEU A 333 10.27 21.07 4.94
CA LEU A 333 10.41 20.44 3.64
C LEU A 333 11.00 21.43 2.60
N VAL A 334 10.46 22.65 2.52
CA VAL A 334 10.96 23.67 1.60
C VAL A 334 12.43 23.99 1.86
N ASN A 335 12.80 24.15 3.14
CA ASN A 335 14.17 24.42 3.54
C ASN A 335 15.13 23.28 3.22
N ALA A 336 14.66 22.02 3.24
CA ALA A 336 15.46 20.84 2.92
C ALA A 336 15.94 20.79 1.46
N PHE A 337 15.29 21.54 0.57
CA PHE A 337 15.74 21.70 -0.82
C PHE A 337 16.86 22.75 -0.99
N LYS A 338 17.24 23.50 0.06
CA LYS A 338 18.30 24.51 -0.05
C LYS A 338 19.65 23.88 -0.38
N THR A 339 20.38 24.54 -1.27
CA THR A 339 21.74 24.12 -1.67
C THR A 339 22.73 25.27 -1.50
N ASP A 340 24.01 24.94 -1.60
CA ASP A 340 25.06 25.93 -1.85
C ASP A 340 25.06 26.38 -3.31
N ALA A 341 25.95 27.31 -3.65
CA ALA A 341 26.09 27.83 -5.02
C ALA A 341 26.53 26.77 -6.05
N ASN A 342 27.00 25.62 -5.61
CA ASN A 342 27.43 24.50 -6.45
C ASN A 342 26.36 23.41 -6.58
N GLY A 343 25.21 23.58 -5.90
CA GLY A 343 24.11 22.62 -5.91
C GLY A 343 24.24 21.50 -4.87
N HIS A 344 25.16 21.59 -3.90
CA HIS A 344 25.27 20.60 -2.83
C HIS A 344 24.25 20.91 -1.72
N PRO A 345 23.54 19.90 -1.15
CA PRO A 345 22.56 20.12 -0.10
C PRO A 345 23.18 20.65 1.17
N LEU A 346 22.47 21.55 1.86
CA LEU A 346 22.89 22.14 3.15
C LEU A 346 22.49 21.24 4.32
N LEU A 347 23.10 20.06 4.47
CA LEU A 347 22.67 18.99 5.38
C LEU A 347 22.51 19.46 6.85
N ASP A 348 23.46 20.25 7.36
CA ASP A 348 23.50 20.65 8.76
C ASP A 348 22.88 22.03 9.03
N SER A 349 22.63 22.82 7.97
CA SER A 349 22.24 24.24 8.12
C SER A 349 20.97 24.62 7.33
N PHE A 350 20.36 23.68 6.64
CA PHE A 350 19.21 23.95 5.75
C PHE A 350 18.07 24.67 6.49
N ASN A 351 17.84 24.35 7.75
CA ASN A 351 16.71 24.84 8.56
C ASN A 351 17.05 26.01 9.49
N ASN A 352 18.27 26.59 9.37
CA ASN A 352 18.66 27.74 10.19
C ASN A 352 17.91 29.02 9.81
N THR A 353 17.45 29.12 8.57
CA THR A 353 16.66 30.25 8.04
C THR A 353 15.66 29.72 7.04
N ASP A 354 14.52 30.37 6.91
CA ASP A 354 13.55 30.07 5.89
C ASP A 354 14.10 30.33 4.49
N TYR A 355 13.69 29.49 3.54
CA TYR A 355 14.05 29.64 2.13
C TYR A 355 13.57 31.00 1.58
N ASN A 356 14.46 31.73 0.95
CA ASN A 356 14.17 32.98 0.27
C ASN A 356 14.58 32.88 -1.21
N SER A 357 13.59 32.87 -2.10
CA SER A 357 13.79 32.74 -3.53
C SER A 357 14.64 33.82 -4.20
N GLN A 358 14.89 34.96 -3.51
CA GLN A 358 15.71 36.06 -4.05
C GLN A 358 17.19 35.91 -3.71
N SER A 359 17.52 35.14 -2.66
CA SER A 359 18.90 35.04 -2.15
C SER A 359 19.44 33.62 -2.09
N ASP A 360 18.58 32.62 -2.00
CA ASP A 360 18.98 31.24 -1.73
C ASP A 360 18.96 30.40 -3.01
N TYR A 361 19.90 29.47 -3.10
CA TYR A 361 19.87 28.41 -4.10
C TYR A 361 19.04 27.24 -3.58
N ALA A 362 18.36 26.52 -4.50
CA ALA A 362 17.60 25.34 -4.19
C ALA A 362 17.70 24.29 -5.31
N ASP A 363 17.55 23.03 -4.93
CA ASP A 363 17.33 21.94 -5.87
C ASP A 363 16.08 22.21 -6.72
N PRO A 364 16.13 22.13 -8.05
CA PRO A 364 14.99 22.44 -8.92
C PRO A 364 13.77 21.55 -8.67
N ARG A 365 13.93 20.40 -8.03
CA ARG A 365 12.82 19.53 -7.62
C ARG A 365 11.89 20.19 -6.61
N LEU A 366 12.32 21.23 -5.90
CA LEU A 366 11.45 22.04 -5.05
C LEU A 366 10.20 22.51 -5.81
N PHE A 367 10.37 23.03 -7.02
CA PHE A 367 9.29 23.61 -7.81
C PHE A 367 8.39 22.58 -8.50
N LEU A 368 8.81 21.30 -8.53
CA LEU A 368 7.98 20.16 -8.94
C LEU A 368 7.22 19.54 -7.77
N THR A 369 7.72 19.73 -6.55
CA THR A 369 7.16 19.14 -5.34
C THR A 369 6.19 20.08 -4.62
N VAL A 370 6.47 21.39 -4.62
CA VAL A 370 5.76 22.40 -3.85
C VAL A 370 5.27 23.54 -4.72
N GLY A 371 3.98 23.85 -4.63
CA GLY A 371 3.41 25.08 -5.21
C GLY A 371 3.84 26.30 -4.41
N MET A 372 4.89 26.97 -4.86
CA MET A 372 5.49 28.10 -4.17
C MET A 372 4.82 29.44 -4.52
N PRO A 373 4.51 30.30 -3.54
CA PRO A 373 4.02 31.65 -3.81
C PRO A 373 4.96 32.44 -4.74
N GLY A 374 4.40 33.11 -5.74
CA GLY A 374 5.16 33.86 -6.72
C GLY A 374 5.73 33.03 -7.90
N PHE A 375 5.43 31.73 -7.94
CA PHE A 375 5.81 30.85 -9.04
C PHE A 375 4.57 30.33 -9.80
N PRO A 376 4.71 29.92 -11.07
CA PRO A 376 3.61 29.32 -11.81
C PRO A 376 3.13 28.01 -11.17
N TYR A 377 1.83 27.78 -11.16
CA TYR A 377 1.28 26.49 -10.78
C TYR A 377 1.65 25.42 -11.82
N GLU A 378 2.14 24.27 -11.38
CA GLU A 378 2.67 23.24 -12.26
C GLU A 378 1.67 22.79 -13.34
N PHE A 379 0.43 22.60 -12.96
CA PHE A 379 -0.64 22.11 -13.85
C PHE A 379 -1.37 23.21 -14.63
N ASN A 380 -1.08 24.49 -14.34
CA ASN A 380 -1.57 25.64 -15.10
C ASN A 380 -0.54 26.78 -15.05
N LYS A 381 0.38 26.78 -15.95
CA LYS A 381 1.49 27.76 -16.00
C LYS A 381 1.05 29.21 -16.18
N ASN A 382 -0.22 29.47 -16.55
CA ASN A 382 -0.77 30.81 -16.61
C ASN A 382 -1.27 31.32 -15.25
N TYR A 383 -1.37 30.45 -14.25
CA TYR A 383 -1.74 30.83 -12.91
C TYR A 383 -0.50 30.95 -12.05
N MET A 384 -0.31 32.14 -11.45
CA MET A 384 0.76 32.35 -10.45
C MET A 384 0.23 32.06 -9.06
N MET A 385 0.91 31.15 -8.35
CA MET A 385 0.56 30.84 -6.98
C MET A 385 0.66 32.09 -6.13
N ASP A 386 -0.36 32.37 -5.35
CA ASP A 386 -0.36 33.48 -4.41
C ASP A 386 -0.50 33.00 -2.95
N GLN A 387 -0.16 33.88 -2.03
CA GLN A 387 -0.16 33.55 -0.61
C GLN A 387 -1.58 33.31 -0.08
N SER A 388 -2.58 33.95 -0.65
CA SER A 388 -3.97 33.86 -0.19
C SER A 388 -4.60 32.49 -0.49
N THR A 389 -4.19 31.87 -1.61
CA THR A 389 -4.69 30.54 -2.03
C THR A 389 -3.83 29.40 -1.50
N THR A 390 -2.54 29.62 -1.23
CA THR A 390 -1.60 28.61 -0.77
C THR A 390 -1.53 28.48 0.75
N TRP A 391 -1.84 29.58 1.47
CA TRP A 391 -1.80 29.64 2.94
C TRP A 391 -3.20 29.64 3.55
N SER A 392 -4.14 28.88 3.03
CA SER A 392 -5.52 28.83 3.51
C SER A 392 -5.68 28.24 4.93
N ARG A 393 -4.69 28.43 5.77
CA ARG A 393 -4.87 28.22 7.21
C ARG A 393 -5.53 29.45 7.82
N SER A 394 -6.84 29.41 7.86
CA SER A 394 -7.54 30.14 8.89
C SER A 394 -7.13 29.50 10.21
N ASN A 395 -6.40 30.23 11.05
CA ASN A 395 -6.11 29.93 12.44
C ASN A 395 -4.92 28.99 12.73
N GLY A 396 -3.74 29.48 12.43
CA GLY A 396 -2.62 29.25 13.30
C GLY A 396 -2.31 27.81 13.70
N LEU A 397 -2.05 26.98 12.76
CA LEU A 397 -1.13 25.87 12.99
C LEU A 397 0.11 26.11 12.18
#